data_d2b9d5f89e68246ee91638198b9464c8
#
_entry.id   d2b9d5f89e68246ee91638198b9464c8
#
_cell.length_a   1.000
_cell.length_b   1.000
_cell.length_c   1.000
_cell.angle_alpha   90.00
_cell.angle_beta   90.00
_cell.angle_gamma   90.00
#
_symmetry.space_group_name_H-M   'P 1'
#
loop_
_entity.id
_entity.type
_entity.pdbx_description
1 polymer ?
#
loop_
_entity_poly.entity_id
_entity_poly.type
_entity_poly.pdbx_seq_one_letter_code
_entity_poly.pdbx_strand_id
1 'polypeptide(L)'
;MSNHKSSETRKLAIEYYFKNKVSQLEVSRIFQVCEKTFKRWLKQYRDDNSLERKSRPAVAYKVQEKHVKYILTLVKKNPTWSIQMYMSNIKEKYPDFQISNSQLSRVIRDNNLTRKRTRTRHYPEKRYNKPIDFKKEMKIFYEKVDKFSIHKIISIDETSIHAEMTASYSRCELGRRCVKKTKDNKVFKKFTLVSAISSKGVVGWILYENGGMTSARMVEFINKFIKDKFKNYLVIMDNGGAHKSNLVKETIINSKNKLLYSVPYRPKTNAIESWFNQFKHYFQLQNSGISYDDLIKNVKKTIKKIPKTSYLNYMKYAYISTQVRKFIPHNSTRRKIRKNYKI
;
A
#
# COMPACT_ATOMS: atom_id res chain seq x y z
N MET A 1 -0.04 -28.57 21.90
CA MET A 1 -0.87 -27.48 22.51
C MET A 1 -0.96 -27.75 24.01
N SER A 2 -0.57 -26.81 24.89
CA SER A 2 -0.70 -27.03 26.35
C SER A 2 -2.17 -26.91 26.73
N ASN A 3 -2.78 -28.02 27.12
CA ASN A 3 -4.15 -28.09 27.60
C ASN A 3 -4.26 -27.35 28.95
N HIS A 4 -4.54 -26.06 28.92
CA HIS A 4 -4.83 -25.31 30.13
C HIS A 4 -6.23 -25.65 30.63
N LYS A 5 -6.33 -26.21 31.84
CA LYS A 5 -7.62 -26.47 32.49
C LYS A 5 -8.36 -25.13 32.74
N SER A 6 -9.67 -25.13 32.58
CA SER A 6 -10.53 -23.97 32.83
C SER A 6 -10.50 -23.51 34.29
N SER A 7 -10.93 -22.27 34.56
CA SER A 7 -11.07 -21.77 35.95
C SER A 7 -12.05 -22.59 36.77
N GLU A 8 -13.11 -23.08 36.14
CA GLU A 8 -14.11 -23.96 36.77
C GLU A 8 -13.49 -25.28 37.20
N THR A 9 -12.72 -25.96 36.31
CA THR A 9 -12.01 -27.19 36.65
C THR A 9 -11.06 -26.98 37.83
N ARG A 10 -10.43 -25.83 37.93
CA ARG A 10 -9.52 -25.50 39.04
C ARG A 10 -10.29 -25.32 40.36
N LYS A 11 -11.47 -24.65 40.33
CA LYS A 11 -12.34 -24.49 41.47
C LYS A 11 -12.81 -25.83 41.97
N LEU A 12 -13.34 -26.68 41.09
CA LEU A 12 -13.78 -28.03 41.42
C LEU A 12 -12.67 -28.87 42.07
N ALA A 13 -11.44 -28.79 41.55
CA ALA A 13 -10.30 -29.51 42.11
C ALA A 13 -9.95 -29.05 43.56
N ILE A 14 -10.05 -27.74 43.82
CA ILE A 14 -9.79 -27.16 45.13
C ILE A 14 -10.91 -27.52 46.09
N GLU A 15 -12.19 -27.40 45.67
CA GLU A 15 -13.35 -27.79 46.46
C GLU A 15 -13.32 -29.27 46.82
N TYR A 16 -12.99 -30.12 45.84
CA TYR A 16 -12.83 -31.57 46.07
C TYR A 16 -11.75 -31.88 47.11
N TYR A 17 -10.60 -31.20 47.02
CA TYR A 17 -9.49 -31.32 47.97
C TYR A 17 -9.93 -31.02 49.43
N PHE A 18 -10.62 -29.90 49.63
CA PHE A 18 -11.01 -29.48 50.95
C PHE A 18 -12.20 -30.30 51.52
N LYS A 19 -13.15 -30.66 50.63
CA LYS A 19 -14.35 -31.42 51.07
C LYS A 19 -14.05 -32.86 51.45
N ASN A 20 -13.20 -33.52 50.64
CA ASN A 20 -12.94 -34.94 50.83
C ASN A 20 -11.68 -35.23 51.65
N LYS A 21 -10.89 -34.24 52.06
CA LYS A 21 -9.64 -34.34 52.82
C LYS A 21 -8.64 -35.33 52.23
N VAL A 22 -8.62 -35.44 50.90
CA VAL A 22 -7.72 -36.36 50.14
C VAL A 22 -6.34 -35.79 49.93
N SER A 23 -5.39 -36.63 49.53
CA SER A 23 -4.01 -36.16 49.24
C SER A 23 -3.93 -35.34 47.96
N GLN A 24 -2.94 -34.44 47.87
CA GLN A 24 -2.69 -33.64 46.66
C GLN A 24 -2.40 -34.52 45.45
N LEU A 25 -1.75 -35.67 45.66
CA LEU A 25 -1.46 -36.65 44.63
C LEU A 25 -2.73 -37.25 44.05
N GLU A 26 -3.70 -37.58 44.90
CA GLU A 26 -4.98 -38.15 44.52
C GLU A 26 -5.81 -37.14 43.68
N VAL A 27 -5.93 -35.88 44.13
CA VAL A 27 -6.56 -34.81 43.34
C VAL A 27 -5.89 -34.63 41.98
N SER A 28 -4.56 -34.71 41.95
CA SER A 28 -3.79 -34.60 40.71
C SER A 28 -4.13 -35.71 39.72
N ARG A 29 -4.32 -36.93 40.21
CA ARG A 29 -4.72 -38.07 39.36
C ARG A 29 -6.19 -37.91 38.86
N ILE A 30 -7.12 -37.56 39.72
CA ILE A 30 -8.53 -37.39 39.35
C ILE A 30 -8.72 -36.30 38.31
N PHE A 31 -8.09 -35.14 38.49
CA PHE A 31 -8.21 -34.00 37.60
C PHE A 31 -7.23 -34.00 36.45
N GLN A 32 -6.41 -35.07 36.31
CA GLN A 32 -5.43 -35.25 35.26
C GLN A 32 -4.50 -34.05 35.12
N VAL A 33 -3.87 -33.63 36.19
CA VAL A 33 -2.88 -32.57 36.26
C VAL A 33 -1.65 -33.05 37.01
N CYS A 34 -0.47 -32.46 36.76
CA CYS A 34 0.68 -32.79 37.56
C CYS A 34 0.56 -32.15 38.97
N GLU A 35 1.08 -32.83 39.99
CA GLU A 35 1.07 -32.40 41.38
C GLU A 35 1.58 -30.96 41.57
N LYS A 36 2.66 -30.62 40.86
CA LYS A 36 3.22 -29.24 40.81
C LYS A 36 2.20 -28.19 40.33
N THR A 37 1.32 -28.57 39.40
CA THR A 37 0.27 -27.68 38.91
C THR A 37 -0.84 -27.50 39.97
N PHE A 38 -1.23 -28.57 40.61
CA PHE A 38 -2.23 -28.48 41.68
C PHE A 38 -1.70 -27.69 42.89
N LYS A 39 -0.43 -27.90 43.31
CA LYS A 39 0.25 -27.11 44.36
C LYS A 39 0.23 -25.61 44.03
N ARG A 40 0.42 -25.24 42.74
CA ARG A 40 0.33 -23.82 42.33
C ARG A 40 -1.10 -23.27 42.45
N TRP A 41 -2.11 -24.06 42.08
CA TRP A 41 -3.50 -23.66 42.24
C TRP A 41 -3.89 -23.47 43.71
N LEU A 42 -3.47 -24.39 44.59
CA LEU A 42 -3.65 -24.30 46.03
C LEU A 42 -2.99 -23.04 46.61
N LYS A 43 -1.76 -22.77 46.21
CA LYS A 43 -1.06 -21.55 46.62
C LYS A 43 -1.78 -20.30 46.13
N GLN A 44 -2.18 -20.25 44.86
CA GLN A 44 -2.90 -19.12 44.28
C GLN A 44 -4.24 -18.90 45.03
N TYR A 45 -4.97 -19.97 45.34
CA TYR A 45 -6.21 -19.87 46.06
C TYR A 45 -6.05 -19.34 47.50
N ARG A 46 -4.99 -19.78 48.20
CA ARG A 46 -4.65 -19.30 49.54
C ARG A 46 -4.21 -17.83 49.53
N ASP A 47 -3.43 -17.42 48.54
CA ASP A 47 -2.86 -16.08 48.49
C ASP A 47 -3.86 -15.02 47.98
N ASP A 48 -4.69 -15.38 46.99
CA ASP A 48 -5.53 -14.41 46.25
C ASP A 48 -7.04 -14.68 46.36
N ASN A 49 -7.44 -15.79 47.03
CA ASN A 49 -8.81 -16.30 47.05
C ASN A 49 -9.47 -16.39 45.66
N SER A 50 -8.66 -16.51 44.60
CA SER A 50 -9.05 -16.53 43.20
C SER A 50 -8.24 -17.56 42.42
N LEU A 51 -8.93 -18.27 41.51
CA LEU A 51 -8.31 -19.22 40.59
C LEU A 51 -8.30 -18.72 39.13
N GLU A 52 -8.68 -17.46 38.97
CA GLU A 52 -8.59 -16.85 37.66
C GLU A 52 -7.14 -16.71 37.20
N ARG A 53 -6.95 -16.84 35.89
CA ARG A 53 -5.64 -16.68 35.30
C ARG A 53 -5.17 -15.24 35.45
N LYS A 54 -4.16 -15.01 36.31
CA LYS A 54 -3.50 -13.69 36.36
C LYS A 54 -3.08 -13.29 34.95
N SER A 55 -3.57 -12.16 34.47
CA SER A 55 -3.01 -11.57 33.25
C SER A 55 -1.52 -11.38 33.48
N ARG A 56 -0.69 -11.88 32.55
CA ARG A 56 0.74 -11.57 32.63
C ARG A 56 0.87 -10.06 32.68
N PRO A 57 1.59 -9.49 33.69
CA PRO A 57 1.87 -8.07 33.68
C PRO A 57 2.45 -7.76 32.31
N ALA A 58 1.94 -6.70 31.69
CA ALA A 58 2.46 -6.26 30.40
C ALA A 58 3.98 -6.20 30.55
N VAL A 59 4.72 -6.77 29.59
CA VAL A 59 6.19 -6.78 29.56
C VAL A 59 6.75 -5.35 29.48
N ALA A 60 5.91 -4.36 29.70
CA ALA A 60 6.15 -2.93 29.63
C ALA A 60 6.98 -2.37 30.78
N TYR A 61 7.27 -3.12 31.85
CA TYR A 61 8.09 -2.61 32.95
C TYR A 61 9.50 -2.17 32.53
N LYS A 62 10.05 -2.78 31.45
CA LYS A 62 11.37 -2.42 30.89
C LYS A 62 11.30 -1.20 29.95
N VAL A 63 10.13 -0.80 29.51
CA VAL A 63 9.93 0.30 28.56
C VAL A 63 8.98 1.29 29.19
N GLN A 64 9.54 2.35 29.75
CA GLN A 64 8.78 3.43 30.37
C GLN A 64 8.33 4.46 29.33
N GLU A 65 7.39 5.31 29.67
CA GLU A 65 6.86 6.35 28.77
C GLU A 65 7.95 7.28 28.25
N LYS A 66 8.92 7.67 29.12
CA LYS A 66 10.09 8.48 28.71
C LYS A 66 10.90 7.84 27.58
N HIS A 67 11.07 6.51 27.63
CA HIS A 67 11.78 5.77 26.58
C HIS A 67 10.98 5.78 25.29
N VAL A 68 9.66 5.58 25.35
CA VAL A 68 8.79 5.58 24.15
C VAL A 68 8.82 6.95 23.49
N LYS A 69 8.66 8.04 24.25
CA LYS A 69 8.75 9.42 23.72
C LYS A 69 10.07 9.67 22.98
N TYR A 70 11.18 9.25 23.59
CA TYR A 70 12.49 9.40 22.97
C TYR A 70 12.65 8.54 21.71
N ILE A 71 12.25 7.28 21.75
CA ILE A 71 12.25 6.37 20.58
C ILE A 71 11.48 7.00 19.43
N LEU A 72 10.28 7.51 19.66
CA LEU A 72 9.45 8.13 18.63
C LEU A 72 10.10 9.38 18.03
N THR A 73 10.75 10.19 18.87
CA THR A 73 11.51 11.36 18.42
C THR A 73 12.68 10.96 17.52
N LEU A 74 13.47 9.96 17.93
CA LEU A 74 14.57 9.43 17.12
C LEU A 74 14.11 8.89 15.77
N VAL A 75 13.02 8.10 15.76
CA VAL A 75 12.48 7.51 14.52
C VAL A 75 11.95 8.59 13.58
N LYS A 76 11.32 9.63 14.10
CA LYS A 76 10.86 10.77 13.29
C LYS A 76 12.02 11.58 12.71
N LYS A 77 13.07 11.80 13.51
CA LYS A 77 14.25 12.56 13.08
C LYS A 77 15.11 11.77 12.07
N ASN A 78 15.24 10.47 12.26
CA ASN A 78 16.13 9.60 11.48
C ASN A 78 15.39 8.38 10.92
N PRO A 79 14.42 8.53 10.00
CA PRO A 79 13.53 7.45 9.57
C PRO A 79 14.23 6.32 8.80
N THR A 80 15.47 6.53 8.38
CA THR A 80 16.27 5.56 7.60
C THR A 80 17.19 4.68 8.45
N TRP A 81 17.32 4.98 9.75
CA TRP A 81 18.19 4.21 10.63
C TRP A 81 17.76 2.75 10.78
N SER A 82 18.75 1.88 11.00
CA SER A 82 18.48 0.50 11.36
C SER A 82 18.03 0.40 12.84
N ILE A 83 17.41 -0.71 13.19
CA ILE A 83 17.02 -0.97 14.60
C ILE A 83 18.23 -0.96 15.53
N GLN A 84 19.39 -1.41 15.06
CA GLN A 84 20.64 -1.39 15.82
C GLN A 84 21.10 0.06 16.10
N MET A 85 21.02 0.95 15.12
CA MET A 85 21.38 2.37 15.30
C MET A 85 20.46 3.05 16.32
N TYR A 86 19.15 2.79 16.26
CA TYR A 86 18.24 3.28 17.30
C TYR A 86 18.61 2.73 18.66
N MET A 87 18.89 1.43 18.76
CA MET A 87 19.26 0.78 20.03
C MET A 87 20.52 1.39 20.63
N SER A 88 21.57 1.62 19.81
CA SER A 88 22.82 2.25 20.27
C SER A 88 22.57 3.64 20.85
N ASN A 89 21.83 4.48 20.12
CA ASN A 89 21.50 5.84 20.58
C ASN A 89 20.60 5.88 21.84
N ILE A 90 19.68 4.92 21.97
CA ILE A 90 18.83 4.81 23.15
C ILE A 90 19.67 4.39 24.36
N LYS A 91 20.60 3.44 24.21
CA LYS A 91 21.50 3.01 25.29
C LYS A 91 22.47 4.09 25.72
N GLU A 92 22.95 4.90 24.80
CA GLU A 92 23.80 6.06 25.10
C GLU A 92 23.08 7.04 26.04
N LYS A 93 21.80 7.32 25.78
CA LYS A 93 20.99 8.20 26.62
C LYS A 93 20.44 7.52 27.89
N TYR A 94 20.14 6.24 27.82
CA TYR A 94 19.57 5.44 28.89
C TYR A 94 20.37 4.13 29.05
N PRO A 95 21.48 4.14 29.81
CA PRO A 95 22.36 2.97 29.95
C PRO A 95 21.63 1.71 30.46
N ASP A 96 20.62 1.88 31.30
CA ASP A 96 19.84 0.79 31.88
C ASP A 96 18.76 0.23 30.94
N PHE A 97 18.66 0.77 29.71
CA PHE A 97 17.65 0.32 28.75
C PHE A 97 18.03 -1.02 28.13
N GLN A 98 17.42 -2.09 28.63
CA GLN A 98 17.73 -3.47 28.22
C GLN A 98 16.52 -4.15 27.61
N ILE A 99 16.37 -4.03 26.29
CA ILE A 99 15.39 -4.77 25.50
C ILE A 99 16.05 -5.37 24.25
N SER A 100 15.42 -6.37 23.65
CA SER A 100 15.87 -6.91 22.37
C SER A 100 15.51 -6.00 21.20
N ASN A 101 16.25 -6.11 20.08
CA ASN A 101 15.95 -5.43 18.83
C ASN A 101 14.51 -5.75 18.33
N SER A 102 14.07 -6.98 18.54
CA SER A 102 12.71 -7.41 18.20
C SER A 102 11.66 -6.69 19.05
N GLN A 103 11.96 -6.45 20.33
CA GLN A 103 11.06 -5.72 21.21
C GLN A 103 11.04 -4.23 20.89
N LEU A 104 12.19 -3.60 20.60
CA LEU A 104 12.23 -2.22 20.09
C LEU A 104 11.41 -2.05 18.80
N SER A 105 11.54 -2.99 17.87
CA SER A 105 10.74 -3.01 16.65
C SER A 105 9.22 -3.14 16.91
N ARG A 106 8.82 -3.84 17.98
CA ARG A 106 7.41 -3.92 18.43
C ARG A 106 6.95 -2.58 19.01
N VAL A 107 7.73 -1.97 19.90
CA VAL A 107 7.41 -0.64 20.48
C VAL A 107 7.15 0.39 19.37
N ILE A 108 8.05 0.48 18.40
CA ILE A 108 7.90 1.39 17.25
C ILE A 108 6.60 1.11 16.49
N ARG A 109 6.29 -0.17 16.24
CA ARG A 109 5.11 -0.60 15.48
C ARG A 109 3.80 -0.38 16.23
N ASP A 110 3.80 -0.61 17.53
CA ASP A 110 2.62 -0.42 18.39
C ASP A 110 2.26 1.08 18.51
N ASN A 111 3.23 1.97 18.23
CA ASN A 111 3.00 3.41 18.08
C ASN A 111 2.75 3.84 16.61
N ASN A 112 2.20 2.96 15.77
CA ASN A 112 1.78 3.21 14.39
C ASN A 112 2.91 3.58 13.41
N LEU A 113 4.18 3.32 13.75
CA LEU A 113 5.31 3.52 12.86
C LEU A 113 5.73 2.19 12.26
N THR A 114 5.72 2.08 10.93
CA THR A 114 6.04 0.84 10.22
C THR A 114 7.14 1.07 9.20
N ARG A 115 8.00 0.06 9.04
CA ARG A 115 9.03 0.07 8.01
C ARG A 115 8.37 -0.08 6.63
N LYS A 116 8.61 0.89 5.74
CA LYS A 116 8.12 0.90 4.37
C LYS A 116 9.30 1.17 3.42
N ARG A 117 9.14 0.76 2.15
CA ARG A 117 10.11 1.11 1.11
C ARG A 117 10.17 2.63 0.96
N THR A 118 11.34 3.21 1.11
CA THR A 118 11.56 4.63 0.83
C THR A 118 11.39 4.87 -0.66
N ARG A 119 10.60 5.87 -1.00
CA ARG A 119 10.41 6.33 -2.38
C ARG A 119 10.86 7.77 -2.47
N THR A 120 11.84 8.04 -3.28
CA THR A 120 12.23 9.41 -3.62
C THR A 120 11.21 9.94 -4.63
N ARG A 121 10.66 11.10 -4.37
CA ARG A 121 9.80 11.84 -5.30
C ARG A 121 10.40 13.21 -5.52
N HIS A 122 10.48 13.60 -6.77
CA HIS A 122 10.91 14.93 -7.12
C HIS A 122 9.73 15.90 -7.03
N TYR A 123 9.85 16.91 -6.20
CA TYR A 123 8.92 18.04 -6.09
C TYR A 123 9.71 19.33 -6.29
N PRO A 124 9.92 19.76 -7.51
CA PRO A 124 10.65 20.98 -7.75
C PRO A 124 9.87 22.18 -7.22
N GLU A 125 10.60 23.09 -6.59
CA GLU A 125 10.04 24.34 -6.09
C GLU A 125 9.75 25.32 -7.24
N LYS A 126 10.45 25.15 -8.36
CA LYS A 126 10.35 26.03 -9.55
C LYS A 126 10.13 25.21 -10.82
N ARG A 127 9.39 25.79 -11.74
CA ARG A 127 9.21 25.30 -13.11
C ARG A 127 9.44 26.45 -14.07
N TYR A 128 10.37 26.29 -15.03
CA TYR A 128 10.78 27.35 -15.94
C TYR A 128 11.15 28.64 -15.18
N ASN A 129 11.95 28.51 -14.11
CA ASN A 129 12.37 29.60 -13.21
C ASN A 129 11.25 30.32 -12.45
N LYS A 130 10.01 29.84 -12.53
CA LYS A 130 8.86 30.37 -11.76
C LYS A 130 8.54 29.46 -10.58
N PRO A 131 8.27 30.02 -9.37
CA PRO A 131 7.84 29.22 -8.23
C PRO A 131 6.51 28.52 -8.51
N ILE A 132 6.35 27.31 -7.99
CA ILE A 132 5.13 26.53 -8.15
C ILE A 132 4.30 26.63 -6.85
N ASP A 133 3.16 27.29 -6.94
CA ASP A 133 2.16 27.23 -5.87
C ASP A 133 1.21 26.05 -6.09
N PHE A 134 1.56 24.90 -5.52
CA PHE A 134 0.75 23.69 -5.65
C PHE A 134 -0.67 23.83 -5.10
N LYS A 135 -0.91 24.67 -4.08
CA LYS A 135 -2.25 24.85 -3.53
C LYS A 135 -3.13 25.59 -4.54
N LYS A 136 -2.60 26.66 -5.11
CA LYS A 136 -3.27 27.45 -6.14
C LYS A 136 -3.54 26.62 -7.41
N GLU A 137 -2.52 25.89 -7.91
CA GLU A 137 -2.65 25.03 -9.09
C GLU A 137 -3.70 23.93 -8.89
N MET A 138 -3.70 23.28 -7.72
CA MET A 138 -4.72 22.27 -7.38
C MET A 138 -6.12 22.86 -7.29
N LYS A 139 -6.29 24.05 -6.71
CA LYS A 139 -7.57 24.74 -6.62
C LYS A 139 -8.11 25.05 -8.01
N ILE A 140 -7.29 25.68 -8.85
CA ILE A 140 -7.66 26.02 -10.25
C ILE A 140 -8.01 24.73 -11.05
N PHE A 141 -7.26 23.67 -10.85
CA PHE A 141 -7.51 22.39 -11.51
C PHE A 141 -8.90 21.84 -11.15
N TYR A 142 -9.22 21.73 -9.85
CA TYR A 142 -10.49 21.18 -9.40
C TYR A 142 -11.68 22.09 -9.77
N GLU A 143 -11.55 23.40 -9.69
CA GLU A 143 -12.59 24.36 -10.15
C GLU A 143 -12.95 24.16 -11.63
N LYS A 144 -11.99 23.75 -12.48
CA LYS A 144 -12.23 23.42 -13.88
C LYS A 144 -12.86 22.05 -14.05
N VAL A 145 -12.41 21.07 -13.27
CA VAL A 145 -12.92 19.68 -13.30
C VAL A 145 -14.36 19.62 -12.81
N ASP A 146 -14.70 20.35 -11.75
CA ASP A 146 -16.03 20.36 -11.12
C ASP A 146 -17.14 20.89 -12.05
N LYS A 147 -16.76 21.59 -13.14
CA LYS A 147 -17.71 22.02 -14.20
C LYS A 147 -18.19 20.87 -15.07
N PHE A 148 -17.63 19.67 -14.92
CA PHE A 148 -17.96 18.50 -15.72
C PHE A 148 -18.43 17.35 -14.84
N SER A 149 -19.46 16.63 -15.30
CA SER A 149 -19.80 15.36 -14.71
C SER A 149 -18.61 14.39 -14.84
N ILE A 150 -18.35 13.59 -13.82
CA ILE A 150 -17.31 12.56 -13.83
C ILE A 150 -17.45 11.58 -15.01
N HIS A 151 -18.65 11.44 -15.55
CA HIS A 151 -18.95 10.60 -16.70
C HIS A 151 -18.61 11.27 -18.04
N LYS A 152 -18.30 12.57 -18.02
CA LYS A 152 -17.86 13.36 -19.18
C LYS A 152 -16.38 13.73 -19.11
N ILE A 153 -15.57 12.95 -18.44
CA ILE A 153 -14.11 13.12 -18.34
C ILE A 153 -13.41 11.94 -19.01
N ILE A 154 -12.42 12.24 -19.82
CA ILE A 154 -11.51 11.27 -20.43
C ILE A 154 -10.10 11.60 -19.98
N SER A 155 -9.36 10.61 -19.47
CA SER A 155 -7.95 10.73 -19.14
C SER A 155 -7.11 10.00 -20.17
N ILE A 156 -6.10 10.67 -20.69
CA ILE A 156 -5.17 10.13 -21.70
C ILE A 156 -3.75 10.24 -21.18
N ASP A 157 -2.96 9.23 -21.46
CA ASP A 157 -1.52 9.23 -21.19
C ASP A 157 -0.84 8.05 -21.89
N GLU A 158 0.50 8.00 -21.84
CA GLU A 158 1.25 6.85 -22.29
C GLU A 158 2.06 6.21 -21.16
N THR A 159 2.39 4.94 -21.38
CA THR A 159 3.27 4.20 -20.49
C THR A 159 4.13 3.23 -21.26
N SER A 160 5.37 3.03 -20.79
CA SER A 160 6.23 1.98 -21.35
C SER A 160 5.89 0.62 -20.73
N ILE A 161 5.83 -0.39 -21.59
CA ILE A 161 5.77 -1.80 -21.21
C ILE A 161 6.94 -2.54 -21.85
N HIS A 162 7.40 -3.60 -21.21
CA HIS A 162 8.41 -4.51 -21.73
C HIS A 162 7.75 -5.83 -22.13
N ALA A 163 8.34 -6.56 -23.07
CA ALA A 163 7.84 -7.85 -23.50
C ALA A 163 7.71 -8.81 -22.31
N GLU A 164 8.68 -8.83 -21.41
CA GLU A 164 8.62 -9.58 -20.16
C GLU A 164 8.70 -8.64 -18.95
N MET A 165 7.56 -8.17 -18.49
CA MET A 165 7.49 -7.50 -17.18
C MET A 165 7.43 -8.54 -16.07
N THR A 166 8.41 -8.52 -15.17
CA THR A 166 8.43 -9.40 -14.00
C THR A 166 8.03 -8.66 -12.74
N ALA A 167 7.45 -9.38 -11.78
CA ALA A 167 7.22 -8.84 -10.44
C ALA A 167 8.55 -8.48 -9.77
N SER A 168 8.57 -7.37 -9.02
CA SER A 168 9.77 -6.91 -8.31
C SER A 168 10.19 -7.83 -7.17
N TYR A 169 9.37 -8.81 -6.79
CA TYR A 169 9.64 -9.78 -5.73
C TYR A 169 9.18 -11.16 -6.15
N SER A 170 10.03 -12.14 -5.97
CA SER A 170 9.73 -13.56 -6.18
C SER A 170 10.16 -14.37 -4.96
N ARG A 171 9.78 -15.63 -4.89
CA ARG A 171 10.22 -16.57 -3.86
C ARG A 171 11.26 -17.51 -4.44
N CYS A 172 12.31 -17.79 -3.66
CA CYS A 172 13.34 -18.79 -3.97
C CYS A 172 13.76 -19.48 -2.68
N GLU A 173 14.56 -20.52 -2.81
CA GLU A 173 15.12 -21.24 -1.67
C GLU A 173 15.99 -20.32 -0.79
N LEU A 174 16.02 -20.60 0.50
CA LEU A 174 16.84 -19.86 1.45
C LEU A 174 18.34 -19.94 1.03
N GLY A 175 19.00 -18.80 1.05
CA GLY A 175 20.41 -18.69 0.64
C GLY A 175 20.66 -18.57 -0.87
N ARG A 176 19.63 -18.67 -1.71
CA ARG A 176 19.75 -18.51 -3.17
C ARG A 176 19.23 -17.14 -3.64
N ARG A 177 19.75 -16.68 -4.79
CA ARG A 177 19.25 -15.50 -5.47
C ARG A 177 18.08 -15.87 -6.39
N CYS A 178 17.02 -15.09 -6.36
CA CYS A 178 15.89 -15.24 -7.26
C CYS A 178 16.25 -14.63 -8.63
N VAL A 179 16.64 -15.45 -9.58
CA VAL A 179 17.08 -15.04 -10.93
C VAL A 179 16.19 -15.67 -11.98
N LYS A 180 15.57 -14.84 -12.81
CA LYS A 180 14.90 -15.30 -14.04
C LYS A 180 15.90 -15.16 -15.20
N LYS A 181 16.34 -16.30 -15.76
CA LYS A 181 17.22 -16.32 -16.93
C LYS A 181 16.37 -16.16 -18.20
N THR A 182 16.78 -15.27 -19.08
CA THR A 182 16.20 -15.08 -20.40
C THR A 182 17.24 -15.38 -21.48
N LYS A 183 16.83 -15.95 -22.60
CA LYS A 183 17.71 -16.28 -23.73
C LYS A 183 17.67 -15.22 -24.82
N ASP A 184 16.62 -14.38 -24.86
CA ASP A 184 16.41 -13.38 -25.92
C ASP A 184 16.48 -11.96 -25.33
N ASN A 185 17.30 -11.11 -25.97
CA ASN A 185 17.44 -9.69 -25.61
C ASN A 185 16.18 -8.87 -25.89
N LYS A 186 15.28 -9.34 -26.74
CA LYS A 186 14.00 -8.67 -27.03
C LYS A 186 13.13 -8.49 -25.80
N VAL A 187 13.34 -9.26 -24.74
CA VAL A 187 12.64 -9.10 -23.46
C VAL A 187 12.83 -7.72 -22.85
N PHE A 188 13.94 -7.05 -23.14
CA PHE A 188 14.25 -5.68 -22.67
C PHE A 188 13.71 -4.58 -23.58
N LYS A 189 13.17 -4.93 -24.77
CA LYS A 189 12.59 -3.96 -25.69
C LYS A 189 11.42 -3.24 -25.04
N LYS A 190 11.44 -1.92 -25.12
CA LYS A 190 10.36 -1.05 -24.59
C LYS A 190 9.38 -0.74 -25.70
N PHE A 191 8.10 -0.92 -25.38
CA PHE A 191 6.97 -0.54 -26.22
C PHE A 191 6.21 0.60 -25.55
N THR A 192 5.68 1.52 -26.36
CA THR A 192 4.89 2.64 -25.84
C THR A 192 3.41 2.32 -25.99
N LEU A 193 2.72 2.13 -24.86
CA LEU A 193 1.28 1.94 -24.80
C LEU A 193 0.62 3.29 -24.53
N VAL A 194 -0.11 3.82 -25.49
CA VAL A 194 -1.01 4.97 -25.33
C VAL A 194 -2.39 4.46 -25.00
N SER A 195 -3.05 5.07 -24.04
CA SER A 195 -4.43 4.69 -23.69
C SER A 195 -5.24 5.89 -23.26
N ALA A 196 -6.55 5.77 -23.42
CA ALA A 196 -7.54 6.68 -22.88
C ALA A 196 -8.58 5.90 -22.08
N ILE A 197 -8.96 6.42 -20.92
CA ILE A 197 -9.99 5.84 -20.06
C ILE A 197 -11.08 6.86 -19.74
N SER A 198 -12.28 6.35 -19.48
CA SER A 198 -13.42 7.08 -18.93
C SER A 198 -13.97 6.34 -17.71
N SER A 199 -14.98 6.88 -17.07
CA SER A 199 -15.67 6.20 -15.96
C SER A 199 -16.34 4.86 -16.37
N LYS A 200 -16.53 4.63 -17.67
CA LYS A 200 -17.20 3.42 -18.21
C LYS A 200 -16.20 2.34 -18.66
N GLY A 201 -14.92 2.69 -18.86
CA GLY A 201 -13.93 1.75 -19.35
C GLY A 201 -12.82 2.39 -20.17
N VAL A 202 -12.06 1.57 -20.87
CA VAL A 202 -11.06 2.01 -21.86
C VAL A 202 -11.78 2.59 -23.08
N VAL A 203 -11.44 3.81 -23.43
CA VAL A 203 -11.94 4.52 -24.63
C VAL A 203 -11.20 4.01 -25.87
N GLY A 204 -9.89 3.84 -25.76
CA GLY A 204 -9.04 3.33 -26.82
C GLY A 204 -7.63 3.12 -26.34
N TRP A 205 -6.86 2.36 -27.11
CA TRP A 205 -5.42 2.17 -26.87
C TRP A 205 -4.69 1.85 -28.18
N ILE A 206 -3.43 2.21 -28.25
CA ILE A 206 -2.49 1.85 -29.32
C ILE A 206 -1.18 1.43 -28.67
N LEU A 207 -0.56 0.38 -29.20
CA LEU A 207 0.77 -0.06 -28.84
C LEU A 207 1.74 0.31 -29.96
N TYR A 208 2.75 1.13 -29.68
CA TYR A 208 3.81 1.47 -30.62
C TYR A 208 5.05 0.65 -30.30
N GLU A 209 5.59 0.02 -31.35
CA GLU A 209 6.76 -0.84 -31.21
C GLU A 209 8.06 -0.07 -30.99
N ASN A 210 8.20 1.07 -31.66
CA ASN A 210 9.43 1.86 -31.65
C ASN A 210 9.11 3.32 -31.35
N GLY A 211 10.04 3.98 -30.65
CA GLY A 211 9.97 5.40 -30.34
C GLY A 211 8.97 5.77 -29.25
N GLY A 212 9.12 6.97 -28.72
CA GLY A 212 8.24 7.55 -27.72
C GLY A 212 7.00 8.20 -28.32
N MET A 213 6.27 8.93 -27.46
CA MET A 213 5.10 9.72 -27.86
C MET A 213 5.50 10.95 -28.63
N THR A 214 4.87 11.16 -29.79
CA THR A 214 4.99 12.39 -30.61
C THR A 214 3.64 13.06 -30.72
N SER A 215 3.65 14.35 -31.09
CA SER A 215 2.41 15.09 -31.33
C SER A 215 1.56 14.47 -32.43
N ALA A 216 2.18 13.97 -33.50
CA ALA A 216 1.50 13.29 -34.59
C ALA A 216 0.78 12.02 -34.15
N ARG A 217 1.45 11.18 -33.34
CA ARG A 217 0.85 9.95 -32.75
C ARG A 217 -0.32 10.29 -31.81
N MET A 218 -0.22 11.38 -31.05
CA MET A 218 -1.29 11.81 -30.19
C MET A 218 -2.50 12.29 -31.00
N VAL A 219 -2.30 13.03 -32.08
CA VAL A 219 -3.34 13.45 -33.01
C VAL A 219 -4.02 12.25 -33.68
N GLU A 220 -3.23 11.28 -34.15
CA GLU A 220 -3.74 10.00 -34.68
C GLU A 220 -4.64 9.30 -33.66
N PHE A 221 -4.18 9.22 -32.40
CA PHE A 221 -4.95 8.61 -31.31
C PHE A 221 -6.27 9.34 -31.05
N ILE A 222 -6.23 10.67 -30.97
CA ILE A 222 -7.42 11.51 -30.73
C ILE A 222 -8.42 11.36 -31.87
N ASN A 223 -7.97 11.43 -33.11
CA ASN A 223 -8.82 11.26 -34.28
C ASN A 223 -9.48 9.87 -34.31
N LYS A 224 -8.74 8.81 -34.00
CA LYS A 224 -9.25 7.43 -34.04
C LYS A 224 -10.26 7.11 -32.93
N PHE A 225 -10.08 7.65 -31.75
CA PHE A 225 -10.86 7.19 -30.59
C PHE A 225 -11.76 8.24 -29.96
N ILE A 226 -11.53 9.55 -30.21
CA ILE A 226 -12.20 10.62 -29.50
C ILE A 226 -13.02 11.52 -30.41
N LYS A 227 -12.44 12.02 -31.50
CA LYS A 227 -12.97 13.10 -32.34
C LYS A 227 -14.47 12.95 -32.67
N ASP A 228 -14.89 11.80 -33.15
CA ASP A 228 -16.27 11.61 -33.63
C ASP A 228 -17.19 10.91 -32.61
N LYS A 229 -16.60 10.38 -31.53
CA LYS A 229 -17.32 9.57 -30.54
C LYS A 229 -17.70 10.33 -29.27
N PHE A 230 -16.94 11.38 -28.93
CA PHE A 230 -17.13 12.15 -27.71
C PHE A 230 -17.21 13.63 -28.03
N LYS A 231 -18.25 14.29 -27.54
CA LYS A 231 -18.47 15.74 -27.68
C LYS A 231 -18.85 16.33 -26.33
N ASN A 232 -18.35 17.53 -26.05
CA ASN A 232 -18.55 18.20 -24.77
C ASN A 232 -17.96 17.42 -23.56
N TYR A 233 -16.84 16.72 -23.76
CA TYR A 233 -16.07 16.06 -22.73
C TYR A 233 -14.89 16.93 -22.31
N LEU A 234 -14.45 16.73 -21.08
CA LEU A 234 -13.16 17.23 -20.59
C LEU A 234 -12.09 16.15 -20.84
N VAL A 235 -11.12 16.46 -21.68
CA VAL A 235 -9.97 15.61 -21.95
C VAL A 235 -8.82 16.07 -21.06
N ILE A 236 -8.34 15.17 -20.20
CA ILE A 236 -7.23 15.43 -19.28
C ILE A 236 -6.00 14.67 -19.74
N MET A 237 -4.88 15.38 -19.87
CA MET A 237 -3.57 14.86 -20.23
C MET A 237 -2.52 15.34 -19.23
N ASP A 238 -1.35 14.71 -19.23
CA ASP A 238 -0.21 15.23 -18.51
C ASP A 238 0.41 16.47 -19.22
N ASN A 239 1.46 17.02 -18.62
CA ASN A 239 2.16 18.19 -19.13
C ASN A 239 3.32 17.86 -20.09
N GLY A 240 3.33 16.69 -20.73
CA GLY A 240 4.35 16.29 -21.68
C GLY A 240 4.49 17.23 -22.88
N GLY A 241 5.68 17.33 -23.45
CA GLY A 241 5.94 18.21 -24.60
C GLY A 241 5.06 17.88 -25.80
N ALA A 242 4.90 16.61 -26.12
CA ALA A 242 4.03 16.15 -27.20
C ALA A 242 2.55 16.54 -27.00
N HIS A 243 2.05 16.50 -25.76
CA HIS A 243 0.68 16.83 -25.41
C HIS A 243 0.41 18.33 -25.47
N LYS A 244 1.42 19.17 -25.28
CA LYS A 244 1.30 20.64 -25.30
C LYS A 244 1.42 21.28 -26.67
N SER A 245 1.67 20.50 -27.70
CA SER A 245 1.76 21.03 -29.05
C SER A 245 0.47 21.69 -29.47
N ASN A 246 0.56 22.74 -30.31
CA ASN A 246 -0.62 23.42 -30.84
C ASN A 246 -1.50 22.47 -31.66
N LEU A 247 -0.88 21.56 -32.40
CA LEU A 247 -1.57 20.55 -33.19
C LEU A 247 -2.52 19.68 -32.34
N VAL A 248 -2.07 19.24 -31.18
CA VAL A 248 -2.90 18.44 -30.25
C VAL A 248 -4.03 19.27 -29.64
N LYS A 249 -3.73 20.52 -29.25
CA LYS A 249 -4.75 21.44 -28.70
C LYS A 249 -5.86 21.71 -29.70
N GLU A 250 -5.49 22.07 -30.93
CA GLU A 250 -6.44 22.34 -32.02
C GLU A 250 -7.28 21.10 -32.34
N THR A 251 -6.67 19.94 -32.42
CA THR A 251 -7.38 18.68 -32.66
C THR A 251 -8.45 18.41 -31.62
N ILE A 252 -8.16 18.66 -30.32
CA ILE A 252 -9.17 18.48 -29.26
C ILE A 252 -10.26 19.53 -29.33
N ILE A 253 -9.93 20.80 -29.57
CA ILE A 253 -10.91 21.88 -29.71
C ILE A 253 -11.81 21.62 -30.91
N ASN A 254 -11.25 21.26 -32.07
CA ASN A 254 -12.01 20.94 -33.29
C ASN A 254 -12.90 19.70 -33.11
N SER A 255 -12.57 18.81 -32.17
CA SER A 255 -13.44 17.68 -31.78
C SER A 255 -14.60 18.07 -30.86
N LYS A 256 -14.82 19.38 -30.60
CA LYS A 256 -15.82 19.94 -29.67
C LYS A 256 -15.64 19.47 -28.21
N ASN A 257 -14.41 19.20 -27.80
CA ASN A 257 -14.05 18.83 -26.43
C ASN A 257 -13.18 19.93 -25.77
N LYS A 258 -13.10 19.93 -24.46
CA LYS A 258 -12.22 20.83 -23.71
C LYS A 258 -10.98 20.10 -23.23
N LEU A 259 -9.84 20.77 -23.27
CA LEU A 259 -8.57 20.25 -22.81
C LEU A 259 -8.19 20.84 -21.46
N LEU A 260 -7.75 19.99 -20.56
CA LEU A 260 -7.17 20.38 -19.28
C LEU A 260 -5.90 19.58 -19.03
N TYR A 261 -4.82 20.24 -18.59
CA TYR A 261 -3.61 19.55 -18.18
C TYR A 261 -3.65 19.22 -16.69
N SER A 262 -3.14 18.04 -16.34
CA SER A 262 -2.95 17.63 -14.95
C SER A 262 -2.01 18.61 -14.24
N VAL A 263 -2.11 18.68 -12.91
CA VAL A 263 -1.21 19.53 -12.12
C VAL A 263 0.22 19.01 -12.21
N PRO A 264 1.20 19.85 -12.52
CA PRO A 264 2.59 19.44 -12.64
C PRO A 264 3.09 18.69 -11.40
N TYR A 265 3.82 17.60 -11.60
CA TYR A 265 4.36 16.75 -10.53
C TYR A 265 3.31 16.16 -9.58
N ARG A 266 2.04 16.16 -9.97
CA ARG A 266 0.91 15.57 -9.23
C ARG A 266 0.21 14.49 -10.07
N PRO A 267 0.80 13.32 -10.25
CA PRO A 267 0.22 12.23 -11.07
C PRO A 267 -1.18 11.82 -10.61
N LYS A 268 -1.52 12.07 -9.35
CA LYS A 268 -2.87 11.87 -8.81
C LYS A 268 -3.97 12.62 -9.59
N THR A 269 -3.63 13.72 -10.26
CA THR A 269 -4.58 14.53 -11.03
C THR A 269 -4.80 14.00 -12.44
N ASN A 270 -4.22 12.85 -12.79
CA ASN A 270 -4.54 12.10 -14.00
C ASN A 270 -5.00 10.68 -13.61
N ALA A 271 -6.28 10.36 -13.83
CA ALA A 271 -6.89 9.11 -13.40
C ALA A 271 -6.23 7.87 -14.04
N ILE A 272 -5.70 8.03 -15.25
CA ILE A 272 -5.09 6.95 -16.01
C ILE A 272 -3.83 6.38 -15.34
N GLU A 273 -3.16 7.16 -14.51
CA GLU A 273 -2.02 6.68 -13.72
C GLU A 273 -2.39 5.54 -12.77
N SER A 274 -3.57 5.64 -12.15
CA SER A 274 -4.11 4.56 -11.31
C SER A 274 -4.46 3.33 -12.14
N TRP A 275 -4.98 3.53 -13.35
CA TRP A 275 -5.25 2.46 -14.29
C TRP A 275 -3.96 1.79 -14.76
N PHE A 276 -2.92 2.54 -15.14
CA PHE A 276 -1.62 1.97 -15.51
C PHE A 276 -0.99 1.12 -14.41
N ASN A 277 -1.14 1.53 -13.14
CA ASN A 277 -0.66 0.73 -12.02
C ASN A 277 -1.35 -0.63 -11.95
N GLN A 278 -2.69 -0.67 -12.09
CA GLN A 278 -3.43 -1.93 -12.07
C GLN A 278 -3.20 -2.74 -13.36
N PHE A 279 -3.16 -2.07 -14.51
CA PHE A 279 -2.82 -2.70 -15.79
C PHE A 279 -1.46 -3.41 -15.73
N LYS A 280 -0.40 -2.72 -15.30
CA LYS A 280 0.94 -3.31 -15.17
C LYS A 280 0.96 -4.48 -14.21
N HIS A 281 0.22 -4.40 -13.11
CA HIS A 281 0.10 -5.52 -12.17
C HIS A 281 -0.48 -6.77 -12.85
N TYR A 282 -1.58 -6.67 -13.56
CA TYR A 282 -2.16 -7.81 -14.28
C TYR A 282 -1.32 -8.24 -15.48
N PHE A 283 -0.68 -7.31 -16.17
CA PHE A 283 0.17 -7.61 -17.32
C PHE A 283 1.40 -8.44 -16.90
N GLN A 284 2.01 -8.16 -15.78
CA GLN A 284 3.13 -8.93 -15.20
C GLN A 284 2.77 -10.40 -14.89
N LEU A 285 1.50 -10.69 -14.67
CA LEU A 285 1.02 -12.05 -14.40
C LEU A 285 0.73 -12.85 -15.66
N GLN A 286 0.90 -12.27 -16.84
CA GLN A 286 0.73 -12.99 -18.11
C GLN A 286 2.05 -13.67 -18.48
N ASN A 287 1.98 -14.94 -18.86
CA ASN A 287 3.07 -15.59 -19.57
C ASN A 287 2.94 -15.15 -21.04
N SER A 288 3.73 -14.21 -21.44
CA SER A 288 3.65 -13.61 -22.77
C SER A 288 4.73 -14.18 -23.69
N GLY A 289 4.37 -14.44 -24.93
CA GLY A 289 5.32 -14.50 -26.03
C GLY A 289 6.01 -13.13 -26.21
N ILE A 290 7.12 -13.12 -26.91
CA ILE A 290 8.01 -11.95 -27.08
C ILE A 290 7.65 -11.18 -28.36
N SER A 291 6.79 -11.74 -29.22
CA SER A 291 6.39 -11.10 -30.46
C SER A 291 5.47 -9.90 -30.22
N TYR A 292 5.45 -8.96 -31.16
CA TYR A 292 4.56 -7.80 -31.11
C TYR A 292 3.07 -8.21 -31.05
N ASP A 293 2.69 -9.24 -31.83
CA ASP A 293 1.32 -9.77 -31.85
C ASP A 293 0.92 -10.41 -30.52
N ASP A 294 1.85 -11.12 -29.88
CA ASP A 294 1.62 -11.66 -28.55
C ASP A 294 1.41 -10.55 -27.51
N LEU A 295 2.18 -9.46 -27.61
CA LEU A 295 2.00 -8.30 -26.75
C LEU A 295 0.64 -7.63 -26.95
N ILE A 296 0.18 -7.48 -28.20
CA ILE A 296 -1.17 -7.00 -28.52
C ILE A 296 -2.23 -7.89 -27.88
N LYS A 297 -2.11 -9.22 -28.03
CA LYS A 297 -3.03 -10.20 -27.41
C LYS A 297 -3.02 -10.07 -25.90
N ASN A 298 -1.84 -9.90 -25.29
CA ASN A 298 -1.69 -9.75 -23.82
C ASN A 298 -2.25 -8.44 -23.31
N VAL A 299 -2.07 -7.33 -24.02
CA VAL A 299 -2.71 -6.06 -23.71
C VAL A 299 -4.23 -6.22 -23.70
N LYS A 300 -4.81 -6.82 -24.74
CA LYS A 300 -6.27 -7.11 -24.83
C LYS A 300 -6.76 -7.97 -23.67
N LYS A 301 -6.06 -9.06 -23.35
CA LYS A 301 -6.38 -9.96 -22.22
C LYS A 301 -6.30 -9.22 -20.88
N THR A 302 -5.28 -8.38 -20.69
CA THR A 302 -5.06 -7.61 -19.47
C THR A 302 -6.16 -6.61 -19.24
N ILE A 303 -6.54 -5.85 -20.26
CA ILE A 303 -7.65 -4.90 -20.20
C ILE A 303 -8.95 -5.59 -19.77
N LYS A 304 -9.26 -6.77 -20.33
CA LYS A 304 -10.45 -7.54 -19.97
C LYS A 304 -10.46 -8.02 -18.50
N LYS A 305 -9.29 -8.18 -17.87
CA LYS A 305 -9.17 -8.57 -16.46
C LYS A 305 -9.46 -7.45 -15.48
N ILE A 306 -9.41 -6.19 -15.93
CA ILE A 306 -9.67 -5.04 -15.07
C ILE A 306 -11.19 -4.90 -14.85
N PRO A 307 -11.68 -4.97 -13.60
CA PRO A 307 -13.10 -4.87 -13.32
C PRO A 307 -13.68 -3.53 -13.78
N LYS A 308 -14.87 -3.55 -14.39
CA LYS A 308 -15.54 -2.32 -14.88
C LYS A 308 -15.75 -1.29 -13.78
N THR A 309 -16.03 -1.72 -12.55
CA THR A 309 -16.19 -0.86 -11.38
C THR A 309 -14.93 -0.07 -11.01
N SER A 310 -13.74 -0.59 -11.38
CA SER A 310 -12.46 0.09 -11.11
C SER A 310 -12.34 1.42 -11.85
N TYR A 311 -12.90 1.54 -13.04
CA TYR A 311 -12.78 2.76 -13.86
C TYR A 311 -13.43 3.97 -13.19
N LEU A 312 -14.64 3.82 -12.67
CA LEU A 312 -15.29 4.88 -11.90
C LEU A 312 -14.49 5.23 -10.64
N ASN A 313 -13.88 4.24 -9.99
CA ASN A 313 -13.05 4.47 -8.81
C ASN A 313 -11.76 5.26 -9.13
N TYR A 314 -11.12 5.01 -10.27
CA TYR A 314 -9.97 5.82 -10.71
C TYR A 314 -10.36 7.28 -10.93
N MET A 315 -11.49 7.50 -11.61
CA MET A 315 -12.01 8.85 -11.83
C MET A 315 -12.37 9.56 -10.52
N LYS A 316 -13.10 8.87 -9.62
CA LYS A 316 -13.41 9.42 -8.28
C LYS A 316 -12.16 9.74 -7.49
N TYR A 317 -11.14 8.88 -7.55
CA TYR A 317 -9.89 9.08 -6.84
C TYR A 317 -9.10 10.30 -7.33
N ALA A 318 -9.14 10.56 -8.64
CA ALA A 318 -8.39 11.66 -9.25
C ALA A 318 -9.17 12.99 -9.22
N TYR A 319 -10.49 12.95 -9.43
CA TYR A 319 -11.27 14.15 -9.77
C TYR A 319 -12.29 14.56 -8.73
N ILE A 320 -12.68 13.70 -7.81
CA ILE A 320 -13.44 14.16 -6.65
C ILE A 320 -12.45 14.61 -5.61
N SER A 321 -12.41 15.92 -5.35
CA SER A 321 -11.64 16.52 -4.26
C SER A 321 -12.11 15.94 -2.94
N THR A 322 -11.51 14.87 -2.50
CA THR A 322 -11.67 14.45 -1.12
C THR A 322 -10.68 15.25 -0.30
N GLN A 323 -11.19 16.16 0.51
CA GLN A 323 -10.46 16.62 1.66
C GLN A 323 -9.75 15.41 2.29
N VAL A 324 -8.44 15.54 2.43
CA VAL A 324 -7.49 14.64 3.08
C VAL A 324 -8.13 13.34 3.56
N ARG A 325 -7.93 12.23 2.83
CA ARG A 325 -8.29 10.90 3.35
C ARG A 325 -7.57 10.71 4.68
N LYS A 326 -8.26 10.91 5.78
CA LYS A 326 -7.73 10.61 7.10
C LYS A 326 -7.45 9.12 7.12
N PHE A 327 -6.20 8.75 7.37
CA PHE A 327 -5.84 7.36 7.62
C PHE A 327 -6.58 6.92 8.88
N ILE A 328 -7.48 5.93 8.75
CA ILE A 328 -8.19 5.35 9.88
C ILE A 328 -7.43 4.08 10.30
N PRO A 329 -6.67 4.12 11.40
CA PRO A 329 -5.78 3.02 11.78
C PRO A 329 -6.48 1.67 12.00
N HIS A 330 -7.75 1.69 12.43
CA HIS A 330 -8.51 0.45 12.75
C HIS A 330 -9.04 -0.29 11.54
N ASN A 331 -9.06 0.31 10.34
CA ASN A 331 -9.41 -0.37 9.10
C ASN A 331 -8.21 -1.06 8.44
N SER A 332 -7.04 -0.97 9.04
CA SER A 332 -5.90 -1.78 8.64
C SER A 332 -6.15 -3.23 9.05
N THR A 333 -6.56 -4.06 8.09
CA THR A 333 -6.90 -5.47 8.28
C THR A 333 -5.76 -6.34 8.79
N ARG A 334 -4.54 -5.81 8.92
CA ARG A 334 -3.36 -6.64 9.13
C ARG A 334 -2.89 -6.80 10.56
N ARG A 335 -3.27 -5.96 11.53
CA ARG A 335 -2.91 -6.14 12.95
C ARG A 335 -3.80 -5.33 13.89
N LYS A 336 -4.40 -5.99 14.89
CA LYS A 336 -4.97 -5.32 16.07
C LYS A 336 -3.84 -4.57 16.79
N ILE A 337 -4.03 -3.28 17.04
CA ILE A 337 -3.08 -2.47 17.79
C ILE A 337 -3.06 -2.99 19.22
N ARG A 338 -1.91 -3.49 19.67
CA ARG A 338 -1.74 -3.89 21.07
C ARG A 338 -1.68 -2.61 21.92
N LYS A 339 -2.59 -2.48 22.88
CA LYS A 339 -2.75 -1.30 23.78
C LYS A 339 -1.51 -0.99 24.64
N ASN A 340 -0.59 -1.95 24.83
CA ASN A 340 0.42 -1.95 25.87
C ASN A 340 1.62 -1.02 25.63
N TYR A 341 1.75 -0.37 24.47
CA TYR A 341 2.85 0.52 24.12
C TYR A 341 2.38 1.83 23.46
N LYS A 342 1.12 2.20 23.66
CA LYS A 342 0.62 3.50 23.24
C LYS A 342 0.91 4.54 24.32
N ILE A 343 1.37 5.72 23.91
CA ILE A 343 1.33 6.94 24.70
C ILE A 343 -0.04 7.58 24.52
#